data_9284de9e824f1b2a8d4073bb67470841
#
_entry.id   9284de9e824f1b2a8d4073bb67470841
#
_cell.length_a   1.000
_cell.length_b   1.000
_cell.length_c   1.000
_cell.angle_alpha   90.00
_cell.angle_beta   90.00
_cell.angle_gamma   90.00
#
_symmetry.space_group_name_H-M   'P 1'
#
loop_
_entity.id
_entity.type
_entity.pdbx_description
1 polymer ?
#
loop_
_entity_poly.entity_id
_entity_poly.type
_entity_poly.pdbx_seq_one_letter_code
_entity_poly.pdbx_strand_id
1 'polypeptide(L)'
;ESRAAAFGGITTYFDMPNTKPQTTILEALNEKFELASRKSHVNYSFFFGATNNNVELIEQLDSTRIPGVKLFMGASTGNMLVDKNEDLNSIFKACAQHHLLLMTHCEDSSIINHNMSEAMKVYGSDPDICQHPIIRSSRACYESSKLAVKLARLFNTRLHIAHISTAEELNLLDKNSFVESEGLMPR
;
A
#
# COMPACT_ATOMS: atom_id res chain seq x y z
N GLU A 1 18.95 -1.82 10.60
CA GLU A 1 18.56 -2.64 9.45
C GLU A 1 19.41 -2.35 8.20
N SER A 2 19.81 -1.08 7.88
CA SER A 2 20.59 -0.78 6.67
C SER A 2 21.97 -1.49 6.64
N ARG A 3 22.60 -1.75 7.79
CA ARG A 3 23.81 -2.57 7.88
C ARG A 3 23.54 -4.03 7.51
N ALA A 4 22.42 -4.59 8.01
CA ALA A 4 22.01 -5.94 7.66
C ALA A 4 21.72 -6.06 6.16
N ALA A 5 21.06 -5.05 5.58
CA ALA A 5 20.85 -4.96 4.13
C ALA A 5 22.17 -5.01 3.36
N ALA A 6 23.16 -4.17 3.74
CA ALA A 6 24.48 -4.15 3.12
C ALA A 6 25.20 -5.50 3.21
N PHE A 7 25.16 -6.15 4.37
CA PHE A 7 25.73 -7.49 4.56
C PHE A 7 25.04 -8.57 3.73
N GLY A 8 23.73 -8.41 3.48
CA GLY A 8 22.95 -9.29 2.60
C GLY A 8 23.09 -8.97 1.09
N GLY A 9 23.92 -8.00 0.72
CA GLY A 9 24.11 -7.60 -0.69
C GLY A 9 23.01 -6.67 -1.22
N ILE A 10 22.13 -6.15 -0.35
CA ILE A 10 21.09 -5.19 -0.71
C ILE A 10 21.71 -3.78 -0.77
N THR A 11 21.58 -3.13 -1.92
CA THR A 11 22.16 -1.80 -2.16
C THR A 11 21.16 -0.65 -1.99
N THR A 12 19.88 -0.96 -1.95
CA THR A 12 18.80 0.05 -1.86
C THR A 12 17.60 -0.55 -1.13
N TYR A 13 16.93 0.21 -0.27
CA TYR A 13 15.65 -0.17 0.33
C TYR A 13 14.64 0.99 0.29
N PHE A 14 13.37 0.63 0.30
CA PHE A 14 12.25 1.54 0.47
C PHE A 14 11.48 1.15 1.73
N ASP A 15 11.41 2.07 2.71
CA ASP A 15 10.73 1.81 3.96
C ASP A 15 9.24 2.20 3.89
N MET A 16 8.41 1.42 4.59
CA MET A 16 6.97 1.63 4.65
C MET A 16 6.60 2.74 5.64
N PRO A 17 5.41 3.37 5.48
CA PRO A 17 5.01 4.49 6.34
C PRO A 17 4.45 4.08 7.70
N ASN A 18 4.12 2.80 7.92
CA ASN A 18 3.51 2.29 9.15
C ASN A 18 4.52 2.09 10.29
N THR A 19 5.39 3.06 10.48
CA THR A 19 6.41 3.14 11.54
C THR A 19 5.89 3.91 12.77
N LYS A 20 6.74 4.10 13.76
CA LYS A 20 6.47 4.96 14.94
C LYS A 20 7.55 6.03 15.02
N PRO A 21 7.21 7.31 14.72
CA PRO A 21 5.92 7.80 14.24
C PRO A 21 5.59 7.30 12.82
N GLN A 22 4.28 7.34 12.44
CA GLN A 22 3.84 7.03 11.09
C GLN A 22 4.27 8.15 10.12
N THR A 23 4.63 7.77 8.87
CA THR A 23 5.04 8.74 7.84
C THR A 23 3.84 9.22 7.03
N THR A 24 2.93 9.94 7.69
CA THR A 24 1.65 10.42 7.13
C THR A 24 1.56 11.95 7.09
N ILE A 25 2.63 12.64 7.48
CA ILE A 25 2.81 14.10 7.40
C ILE A 25 4.19 14.39 6.82
N LEU A 26 4.36 15.59 6.23
CA LEU A 26 5.60 15.99 5.56
C LEU A 26 6.78 16.07 6.52
N GLU A 27 6.54 16.51 7.75
CA GLU A 27 7.55 16.62 8.80
C GLU A 27 8.14 15.25 9.12
N ALA A 28 7.30 14.23 9.34
CA ALA A 28 7.74 12.86 9.62
C ALA A 28 8.51 12.25 8.44
N LEU A 29 8.12 12.58 7.20
CA LEU A 29 8.85 12.17 6.01
C LEU A 29 10.26 12.81 5.96
N ASN A 30 10.36 14.11 6.22
CA ASN A 30 11.62 14.81 6.24
C ASN A 30 12.55 14.33 7.37
N GLU A 31 12.03 14.11 8.57
CA GLU A 31 12.78 13.53 9.70
C GLU A 31 13.35 12.14 9.36
N LYS A 32 12.61 11.30 8.63
CA LYS A 32 13.12 10.01 8.14
C LYS A 32 14.29 10.19 7.19
N PHE A 33 14.20 11.11 6.22
CA PHE A 33 15.30 11.42 5.33
C PHE A 33 16.53 11.91 6.07
N GLU A 34 16.38 12.81 7.04
CA GLU A 34 17.47 13.27 7.88
C GLU A 34 18.09 12.16 8.71
N LEU A 35 17.27 11.30 9.32
CA LEU A 35 17.76 10.15 10.09
C LEU A 35 18.57 9.20 9.19
N ALA A 36 18.06 8.89 8.02
CA ALA A 36 18.71 7.98 7.08
C ALA A 36 20.01 8.56 6.51
N SER A 37 20.06 9.87 6.23
CA SER A 37 21.28 10.53 5.74
C SER A 37 22.48 10.36 6.69
N ARG A 38 22.20 10.22 7.99
CA ARG A 38 23.22 10.06 9.04
C ARG A 38 23.52 8.61 9.39
N LYS A 39 22.58 7.68 9.10
CA LYS A 39 22.64 6.30 9.63
C LYS A 39 22.56 5.20 8.59
N SER A 40 22.11 5.49 7.36
CA SER A 40 22.02 4.44 6.34
C SER A 40 23.37 4.13 5.73
N HIS A 41 23.62 2.83 5.49
CA HIS A 41 24.81 2.31 4.84
C HIS A 41 24.56 1.96 3.36
N VAL A 42 23.30 2.08 2.92
CA VAL A 42 22.87 1.78 1.54
C VAL A 42 21.89 2.87 1.09
N ASN A 43 21.58 2.93 -0.20
CA ASN A 43 20.58 3.88 -0.72
C ASN A 43 19.20 3.63 -0.08
N TYR A 44 18.43 4.70 0.06
CA TYR A 44 17.14 4.65 0.73
C TYR A 44 16.13 5.62 0.12
N SER A 45 14.88 5.29 0.26
CA SER A 45 13.75 6.21 0.15
C SER A 45 12.58 5.72 1.00
N PHE A 46 11.50 6.50 1.08
CA PHE A 46 10.40 6.28 2.01
C PHE A 46 9.07 6.47 1.30
N PHE A 47 8.15 5.50 1.47
CA PHE A 47 6.77 5.68 1.07
C PHE A 47 6.06 6.66 2.01
N PHE A 48 5.27 7.57 1.43
CA PHE A 48 4.34 8.39 2.18
C PHE A 48 3.03 7.61 2.41
N GLY A 49 2.48 7.66 3.61
CA GLY A 49 1.26 6.94 3.96
C GLY A 49 0.01 7.77 3.71
N ALA A 50 -0.89 7.27 2.86
CA ALA A 50 -2.23 7.84 2.71
C ALA A 50 -3.12 7.52 3.91
N THR A 51 -3.98 8.46 4.27
CA THR A 51 -5.01 8.35 5.31
C THR A 51 -6.31 9.01 4.82
N ASN A 52 -7.40 8.85 5.57
CA ASN A 52 -8.67 9.52 5.25
C ASN A 52 -8.59 11.07 5.30
N ASN A 53 -7.50 11.65 5.84
CA ASN A 53 -7.46 13.08 6.17
C ASN A 53 -6.19 13.79 5.66
N ASN A 54 -5.42 13.22 4.72
CA ASN A 54 -4.16 13.82 4.28
C ASN A 54 -3.96 13.88 2.76
N VAL A 55 -5.04 13.82 2.00
CA VAL A 55 -4.98 13.87 0.53
C VAL A 55 -4.31 15.16 0.04
N GLU A 56 -4.52 16.29 0.72
CA GLU A 56 -3.91 17.60 0.38
C GLU A 56 -2.38 17.60 0.53
N LEU A 57 -1.84 16.72 1.39
CA LEU A 57 -0.39 16.57 1.52
C LEU A 57 0.20 15.74 0.38
N ILE A 58 -0.59 14.87 -0.27
CA ILE A 58 -0.15 14.10 -1.44
C ILE A 58 0.23 15.03 -2.60
N GLU A 59 -0.50 16.13 -2.75
CA GLU A 59 -0.25 17.14 -3.78
C GLU A 59 1.09 17.89 -3.59
N GLN A 60 1.65 17.86 -2.38
CA GLN A 60 2.89 18.53 -2.02
C GLN A 60 4.12 17.62 -2.06
N LEU A 61 3.94 16.35 -2.38
CA LEU A 61 5.01 15.36 -2.43
C LEU A 61 5.88 15.53 -3.67
N ASP A 62 7.19 15.46 -3.47
CA ASP A 62 8.16 15.42 -4.57
C ASP A 62 8.30 13.98 -5.09
N SER A 63 7.72 13.70 -6.25
CA SER A 63 7.76 12.39 -6.90
C SER A 63 9.16 11.92 -7.30
N THR A 64 10.17 12.80 -7.28
CA THR A 64 11.56 12.44 -7.57
C THR A 64 12.31 11.93 -6.33
N ARG A 65 11.79 12.21 -5.13
CA ARG A 65 12.41 11.84 -3.85
C ARG A 65 11.84 10.58 -3.22
N ILE A 66 10.59 10.24 -3.53
CA ILE A 66 9.88 9.11 -2.91
C ILE A 66 9.52 8.06 -3.95
N PRO A 67 9.45 6.77 -3.59
CA PRO A 67 9.02 5.72 -4.52
C PRO A 67 7.52 5.80 -4.83
N GLY A 68 6.74 6.43 -3.95
CA GLY A 68 5.30 6.60 -4.11
C GLY A 68 4.55 6.76 -2.81
N VAL A 69 3.22 6.64 -2.91
CA VAL A 69 2.29 6.68 -1.78
C VAL A 69 1.87 5.26 -1.44
N LYS A 70 1.83 4.91 -0.14
CA LYS A 70 1.33 3.63 0.37
C LYS A 70 -0.07 3.80 0.92
N LEU A 71 -0.98 2.96 0.44
CA LEU A 71 -2.39 2.92 0.84
C LEU A 71 -2.74 1.55 1.44
N PHE A 72 -3.43 1.55 2.57
CA PHE A 72 -3.99 0.34 3.17
C PHE A 72 -5.52 0.33 2.95
N MET A 73 -5.98 -0.53 2.04
CA MET A 73 -7.40 -0.73 1.73
C MET A 73 -8.05 -1.81 2.62
N GLY A 74 -7.31 -2.35 3.57
CA GLY A 74 -7.72 -3.34 4.55
C GLY A 74 -6.64 -3.50 5.60
N ALA A 75 -6.93 -4.24 6.65
CA ALA A 75 -6.06 -4.59 7.76
C ALA A 75 -4.80 -3.70 7.92
N SER A 76 -4.91 -2.61 8.65
CA SER A 76 -3.79 -1.70 8.90
C SER A 76 -3.50 -1.55 10.38
N THR A 77 -2.28 -1.17 10.70
CA THR A 77 -1.89 -0.76 12.06
C THR A 77 -2.14 0.73 12.26
N GLY A 78 -2.78 1.09 13.37
CA GLY A 78 -3.13 2.47 13.68
C GLY A 78 -4.29 3.01 12.82
N ASN A 79 -4.23 4.29 12.44
CA ASN A 79 -5.29 5.00 11.72
C ASN A 79 -5.04 5.12 10.20
N MET A 80 -4.26 4.20 9.63
CA MET A 80 -3.89 4.25 8.19
C MET A 80 -4.87 3.47 7.30
N LEU A 81 -5.93 2.89 7.85
CA LEU A 81 -6.96 2.24 7.04
C LEU A 81 -7.76 3.29 6.27
N VAL A 82 -7.89 3.10 4.97
CA VAL A 82 -8.78 3.88 4.10
C VAL A 82 -9.75 2.91 3.43
N ASP A 83 -11.00 2.99 3.83
CA ASP A 83 -12.08 2.10 3.39
C ASP A 83 -13.30 2.84 2.81
N LYS A 84 -13.32 4.18 2.90
CA LYS A 84 -14.40 4.99 2.33
C LYS A 84 -14.15 5.24 0.85
N ASN A 85 -15.16 5.00 0.02
CA ASN A 85 -15.06 5.20 -1.42
C ASN A 85 -14.65 6.62 -1.83
N GLU A 86 -15.12 7.64 -1.11
CA GLU A 86 -14.80 9.04 -1.38
C GLU A 86 -13.32 9.34 -1.18
N ASP A 87 -12.75 8.85 -0.07
CA ASP A 87 -11.34 9.03 0.26
C ASP A 87 -10.45 8.23 -0.71
N LEU A 88 -10.83 6.98 -1.04
CA LEU A 88 -10.15 6.18 -2.06
C LEU A 88 -10.12 6.92 -3.41
N ASN A 89 -11.26 7.40 -3.89
CA ASN A 89 -11.32 8.16 -5.15
C ASN A 89 -10.40 9.38 -5.14
N SER A 90 -10.39 10.14 -4.04
CA SER A 90 -9.57 11.33 -3.87
C SER A 90 -8.07 11.00 -3.91
N ILE A 91 -7.64 9.95 -3.21
CA ILE A 91 -6.24 9.50 -3.16
C ILE A 91 -5.78 9.00 -4.54
N PHE A 92 -6.58 8.15 -5.22
CA PHE A 92 -6.24 7.65 -6.55
C PHE A 92 -6.10 8.80 -7.54
N LYS A 93 -7.06 9.75 -7.52
CA LYS A 93 -7.03 10.95 -8.38
C LYS A 93 -5.79 11.81 -8.11
N ALA A 94 -5.48 12.12 -6.84
CA ALA A 94 -4.32 12.93 -6.47
C ALA A 94 -3.02 12.26 -6.92
N CYS A 95 -2.85 10.96 -6.70
CA CYS A 95 -1.66 10.23 -7.16
C CYS A 95 -1.51 10.28 -8.69
N ALA A 96 -2.62 10.16 -9.45
CA ALA A 96 -2.58 10.27 -10.90
C ALA A 96 -2.16 11.68 -11.37
N GLN A 97 -2.74 12.72 -10.78
CA GLN A 97 -2.46 14.11 -11.13
C GLN A 97 -1.01 14.52 -10.87
N HIS A 98 -0.40 13.97 -9.82
CA HIS A 98 0.98 14.26 -9.42
C HIS A 98 2.00 13.20 -9.88
N HIS A 99 1.59 12.29 -10.79
CA HIS A 99 2.45 11.23 -11.33
C HIS A 99 3.10 10.32 -10.28
N LEU A 100 2.46 10.17 -9.13
CA LEU A 100 2.90 9.32 -8.03
C LEU A 100 2.48 7.87 -8.24
N LEU A 101 3.36 6.93 -7.94
CA LEU A 101 3.00 5.52 -7.83
C LEU A 101 2.16 5.33 -6.57
N LEU A 102 1.02 4.65 -6.69
CA LEU A 102 0.21 4.23 -5.56
C LEU A 102 0.44 2.74 -5.27
N MET A 103 1.06 2.43 -4.14
CA MET A 103 1.22 1.05 -3.67
C MET A 103 0.09 0.72 -2.69
N THR A 104 -0.66 -0.35 -2.96
CA THR A 104 -1.80 -0.75 -2.12
C THR A 104 -1.55 -2.07 -1.39
N HIS A 105 -1.99 -2.15 -0.13
CA HIS A 105 -2.27 -3.40 0.57
C HIS A 105 -3.78 -3.66 0.41
N CYS A 106 -4.13 -4.78 -0.19
CA CYS A 106 -5.49 -5.08 -0.59
C CYS A 106 -6.05 -6.26 0.19
N GLU A 107 -6.97 -5.97 1.12
CA GLU A 107 -7.83 -6.95 1.78
C GLU A 107 -9.17 -6.31 2.11
N ASP A 108 -10.27 -7.01 1.89
CA ASP A 108 -11.60 -6.52 2.22
C ASP A 108 -11.92 -6.77 3.69
N SER A 109 -11.95 -5.69 4.47
CA SER A 109 -12.20 -5.75 5.91
C SER A 109 -13.59 -6.30 6.24
N SER A 110 -14.59 -6.12 5.39
CA SER A 110 -15.95 -6.62 5.61
C SER A 110 -15.99 -8.15 5.54
N ILE A 111 -15.31 -8.72 4.56
CA ILE A 111 -15.15 -10.16 4.40
C ILE A 111 -14.36 -10.75 5.57
N ILE A 112 -13.24 -10.12 5.94
CA ILE A 112 -12.42 -10.57 7.07
C ILE A 112 -13.23 -10.55 8.37
N ASN A 113 -13.93 -9.48 8.66
CA ASN A 113 -14.73 -9.35 9.88
C ASN A 113 -15.86 -10.37 9.92
N HIS A 114 -16.52 -10.61 8.79
CA HIS A 114 -17.54 -11.66 8.68
C HIS A 114 -16.93 -13.03 8.97
N ASN A 115 -15.85 -13.39 8.30
CA ASN A 115 -15.18 -14.69 8.48
C ASN A 115 -14.65 -14.87 9.92
N MET A 116 -14.11 -13.80 10.53
CA MET A 116 -13.69 -13.82 11.94
C MET A 116 -14.89 -14.10 12.86
N SER A 117 -16.00 -13.41 12.63
CA SER A 117 -17.23 -13.62 13.42
C SER A 117 -17.71 -15.08 13.32
N GLU A 118 -17.69 -15.68 12.13
CA GLU A 118 -18.06 -17.09 11.95
C GLU A 118 -17.06 -18.03 12.64
N ALA A 119 -15.76 -17.77 12.51
CA ALA A 119 -14.73 -18.55 13.20
C ALA A 119 -14.89 -18.50 14.73
N MET A 120 -15.18 -17.31 15.27
CA MET A 120 -15.38 -17.15 16.72
C MET A 120 -16.61 -17.94 17.26
N LYS A 121 -17.66 -18.11 16.46
CA LYS A 121 -18.82 -18.93 16.85
C LYS A 121 -18.45 -20.41 17.03
N VAL A 122 -17.49 -20.90 16.24
CA VAL A 122 -17.07 -22.31 16.24
C VAL A 122 -15.92 -22.57 17.20
N TYR A 123 -14.92 -21.66 17.23
CA TYR A 123 -13.65 -21.87 17.90
C TYR A 123 -13.44 -21.00 19.16
N GLY A 124 -14.42 -20.12 19.51
CA GLY A 124 -14.28 -19.19 20.62
C GLY A 124 -13.62 -17.87 20.24
N SER A 125 -13.30 -17.04 21.23
CA SER A 125 -12.84 -15.66 21.03
C SER A 125 -11.43 -15.53 20.45
N ASP A 126 -10.65 -16.62 20.45
CA ASP A 126 -9.28 -16.66 19.91
C ASP A 126 -9.11 -17.89 19.01
N PRO A 127 -9.58 -17.84 17.77
CA PRO A 127 -9.44 -18.94 16.83
C PRO A 127 -7.96 -19.28 16.56
N ASP A 128 -7.66 -20.58 16.49
CA ASP A 128 -6.31 -21.08 16.21
C ASP A 128 -5.74 -20.49 14.91
N ILE A 129 -4.41 -20.36 14.83
CA ILE A 129 -3.69 -19.80 13.68
C ILE A 129 -4.02 -20.53 12.36
N CYS A 130 -4.41 -21.80 12.42
CA CYS A 130 -4.87 -22.55 11.26
C CYS A 130 -6.09 -21.92 10.57
N GLN A 131 -6.88 -21.10 11.29
CA GLN A 131 -8.02 -20.38 10.73
C GLN A 131 -7.63 -19.11 9.99
N HIS A 132 -6.40 -18.63 10.13
CA HIS A 132 -5.94 -17.40 9.51
C HIS A 132 -6.18 -17.36 8.00
N PRO A 133 -5.83 -18.38 7.17
CA PRO A 133 -6.07 -18.36 5.73
C PRO A 133 -7.57 -18.47 5.36
N ILE A 134 -8.43 -18.89 6.28
CA ILE A 134 -9.87 -18.92 6.08
C ILE A 134 -10.46 -17.56 6.40
N ILE A 135 -10.01 -16.95 7.49
CA ILE A 135 -10.46 -15.62 7.94
C ILE A 135 -10.00 -14.55 6.95
N ARG A 136 -8.70 -14.53 6.63
CA ARG A 136 -8.10 -13.64 5.61
C ARG A 136 -8.03 -14.39 4.27
N SER A 137 -9.19 -14.67 3.71
CA SER A 137 -9.36 -15.54 2.56
C SER A 137 -8.87 -14.92 1.26
N SER A 138 -8.59 -15.77 0.25
CA SER A 138 -8.27 -15.35 -1.12
C SER A 138 -9.32 -14.41 -1.70
N ARG A 139 -10.59 -14.60 -1.33
CA ARG A 139 -11.70 -13.73 -1.75
C ARG A 139 -11.55 -12.32 -1.19
N ALA A 140 -11.11 -12.15 0.07
CA ALA A 140 -10.88 -10.84 0.66
C ALA A 140 -9.78 -10.07 -0.10
N CYS A 141 -8.69 -10.75 -0.48
CA CYS A 141 -7.63 -10.18 -1.32
C CYS A 141 -8.17 -9.80 -2.71
N TYR A 142 -8.87 -10.74 -3.37
CA TYR A 142 -9.37 -10.54 -4.73
C TYR A 142 -10.35 -9.37 -4.86
N GLU A 143 -11.35 -9.26 -3.97
CA GLU A 143 -12.34 -8.19 -4.07
C GLU A 143 -11.71 -6.79 -3.82
N SER A 144 -10.78 -6.69 -2.88
CA SER A 144 -10.05 -5.45 -2.64
C SER A 144 -9.10 -5.10 -3.78
N SER A 145 -8.33 -6.05 -4.30
CA SER A 145 -7.45 -5.84 -5.46
C SER A 145 -8.23 -5.47 -6.72
N LYS A 146 -9.39 -6.08 -6.93
CA LYS A 146 -10.31 -5.75 -8.04
C LYS A 146 -10.81 -4.30 -7.94
N LEU A 147 -11.14 -3.82 -6.73
CA LEU A 147 -11.49 -2.42 -6.51
C LEU A 147 -10.31 -1.50 -6.83
N ALA A 148 -9.09 -1.82 -6.35
CA ALA A 148 -7.89 -1.05 -6.61
C ALA A 148 -7.61 -0.93 -8.12
N VAL A 149 -7.68 -2.04 -8.87
CA VAL A 149 -7.50 -2.05 -10.34
C VAL A 149 -8.58 -1.21 -11.04
N LYS A 150 -9.84 -1.33 -10.60
CA LYS A 150 -10.95 -0.52 -11.14
C LYS A 150 -10.70 0.97 -10.96
N LEU A 151 -10.27 1.39 -9.76
CA LEU A 151 -9.98 2.80 -9.48
C LEU A 151 -8.75 3.30 -10.24
N ALA A 152 -7.71 2.47 -10.33
CA ALA A 152 -6.51 2.80 -11.10
C ALA A 152 -6.83 3.05 -12.58
N ARG A 153 -7.66 2.20 -13.19
CA ARG A 153 -8.14 2.41 -14.58
C ARG A 153 -9.00 3.66 -14.71
N LEU A 154 -9.90 3.90 -13.74
CA LEU A 154 -10.81 5.06 -13.77
C LEU A 154 -10.05 6.39 -13.74
N PHE A 155 -9.01 6.49 -12.91
CA PHE A 155 -8.24 7.72 -12.71
C PHE A 155 -6.92 7.75 -13.46
N ASN A 156 -6.57 6.70 -14.19
CA ASN A 156 -5.25 6.53 -14.84
C ASN A 156 -4.09 6.61 -13.83
N THR A 157 -4.25 5.98 -12.67
CA THR A 157 -3.26 5.96 -11.59
C THR A 157 -2.26 4.83 -11.81
N ARG A 158 -0.97 5.10 -11.65
CA ARG A 158 0.07 4.08 -11.63
C ARG A 158 -0.08 3.25 -10.35
N LEU A 159 -0.48 1.99 -10.48
CA LEU A 159 -0.80 1.11 -9.36
C LEU A 159 0.25 0.03 -9.18
N HIS A 160 0.64 -0.20 -7.92
CA HIS A 160 1.39 -1.38 -7.48
C HIS A 160 0.57 -2.10 -6.38
N ILE A 161 0.06 -3.28 -6.68
CA ILE A 161 -0.56 -4.14 -5.66
C ILE A 161 0.57 -4.88 -4.96
N ALA A 162 0.76 -4.61 -3.67
CA ALA A 162 1.82 -5.22 -2.89
C ALA A 162 1.50 -6.70 -2.59
N HIS A 163 2.56 -7.53 -2.56
CA HIS A 163 2.54 -8.91 -2.04
C HIS A 163 1.31 -9.75 -2.50
N ILE A 164 1.00 -9.76 -3.81
CA ILE A 164 -0.02 -10.63 -4.38
C ILE A 164 0.26 -12.08 -3.94
N SER A 165 -0.72 -12.71 -3.33
CA SER A 165 -0.58 -14.02 -2.70
C SER A 165 -1.57 -15.06 -3.22
N THR A 166 -2.48 -14.68 -4.12
CA THR A 166 -3.51 -15.57 -4.67
C THR A 166 -3.44 -15.65 -6.19
N ALA A 167 -3.74 -16.82 -6.75
CA ALA A 167 -3.71 -17.02 -8.21
C ALA A 167 -4.82 -16.24 -8.92
N GLU A 168 -5.97 -16.07 -8.26
CA GLU A 168 -7.11 -15.34 -8.82
C GLU A 168 -6.81 -13.88 -9.07
N GLU A 169 -6.01 -13.25 -8.23
CA GLU A 169 -5.61 -11.85 -8.39
C GLU A 169 -4.82 -11.61 -9.67
N LEU A 170 -4.08 -12.61 -10.18
CA LEU A 170 -3.33 -12.50 -11.43
C LEU A 170 -4.24 -12.22 -12.64
N ASN A 171 -5.50 -12.66 -12.59
CA ASN A 171 -6.48 -12.40 -13.64
C ASN A 171 -6.92 -10.92 -13.73
N LEU A 172 -6.62 -10.13 -12.70
CA LEU A 172 -6.88 -8.68 -12.67
C LEU A 172 -5.78 -7.89 -13.41
N LEU A 173 -4.59 -8.50 -13.53
CA LEU A 173 -3.41 -7.89 -14.12
C LEU A 173 -3.27 -8.36 -15.58
N ASP A 174 -3.92 -7.63 -16.47
CA ASP A 174 -3.87 -7.91 -17.89
C ASP A 174 -2.49 -7.59 -18.47
N LYS A 175 -1.95 -8.45 -19.36
CA LYS A 175 -0.67 -8.21 -20.04
C LYS A 175 -0.68 -6.88 -20.84
N ASN A 176 -1.84 -6.45 -21.30
CA ASN A 176 -2.03 -5.22 -22.04
C ASN A 176 -2.13 -3.97 -21.15
N SER A 177 -2.39 -4.11 -19.85
CA SER A 177 -2.41 -2.96 -18.93
C SER A 177 -1.03 -2.34 -18.68
N PHE A 178 0.05 -3.03 -19.07
CA PHE A 178 1.40 -2.47 -19.09
C PHE A 178 1.74 -1.75 -20.40
N VAL A 179 1.01 -2.00 -21.49
CA VAL A 179 1.29 -1.47 -22.84
C VAL A 179 0.54 -0.16 -23.09
N GLU A 180 -0.65 0.01 -22.50
CA GLU A 180 -1.44 1.25 -22.69
C GLU A 180 -0.88 2.46 -21.91
N SER A 181 0.11 2.25 -21.03
CA SER A 181 0.84 3.34 -20.36
C SER A 181 2.09 3.83 -21.11
N GLU A 182 2.28 3.44 -22.38
CA GLU A 182 3.46 3.81 -23.19
C GLU A 182 3.66 5.33 -23.42
N GLY A 183 2.78 6.19 -22.90
CA GLY A 183 2.96 7.64 -22.91
C GLY A 183 3.73 8.24 -21.73
N LEU A 184 4.06 7.49 -20.69
CA LEU A 184 4.52 8.03 -19.38
C LEU A 184 5.66 7.25 -18.72
N MET A 185 6.55 6.63 -19.50
CA MET A 185 7.85 6.25 -18.96
C MET A 185 8.80 7.45 -19.11
N PRO A 186 9.23 8.12 -18.03
CA PRO A 186 10.38 8.99 -18.12
C PRO A 186 11.60 8.12 -18.40
N ARG A 187 12.39 8.52 -19.38
CA ARG A 187 13.68 7.95 -19.72
C ARG A 187 14.66 8.11 -18.57
#